data_c0c51ff0edb238bd74547a3b64a4d64b
#
_entry.id   c0c51ff0edb238bd74547a3b64a4d64b
#
_cell.length_a   1.000
_cell.length_b   1.000
_cell.length_c   1.000
_cell.angle_alpha   90.00
_cell.angle_beta   90.00
_cell.angle_gamma   90.00
#
_symmetry.space_group_name_H-M   'P 1'
#
loop_
_entity.id
_entity.type
_entity.pdbx_description
1 polymer ?
#
loop_
_entity_poly.entity_id
_entity_poly.type
_entity_poly.pdbx_seq_one_letter_code
_entity_poly.pdbx_strand_id
1 'polypeptide(L)'
;FRRIEMLSNNIRKLRLNRGLNQAELANALGVSKQTISNWENNNIQPSIDMLLQLSKFFSVSTDCLLGLDDIKYVQVSNLSDEQLSHIQQIIDDILK
;
A
#
# COMPACT_ATOMS: atom_id res chain seq x y z
N PHE A 1 -12.39 -0.96 -14.94
CA PHE A 1 -11.74 0.25 -15.41
C PHE A 1 -11.32 1.15 -14.28
N ARG A 2 -12.26 1.60 -13.44
CA ARG A 2 -11.93 2.40 -12.27
C ARG A 2 -10.99 1.70 -11.31
N ARG A 3 -11.14 0.37 -11.16
CA ARG A 3 -10.29 -0.41 -10.26
C ARG A 3 -8.85 -0.44 -10.71
N ILE A 4 -8.62 -0.49 -12.03
CA ILE A 4 -7.29 -0.46 -12.61
C ILE A 4 -6.63 0.89 -12.34
N GLU A 5 -7.38 1.97 -12.57
CA GLU A 5 -6.93 3.32 -12.26
C GLU A 5 -6.69 3.49 -10.76
N MET A 6 -7.55 2.91 -9.94
CA MET A 6 -7.40 2.97 -8.48
C MET A 6 -6.14 2.26 -8.01
N LEU A 7 -5.79 1.11 -8.61
CA LEU A 7 -4.55 0.42 -8.29
C LEU A 7 -3.34 1.30 -8.58
N SER A 8 -3.27 1.88 -9.77
CA SER A 8 -2.18 2.78 -10.17
C SER A 8 -2.05 3.96 -9.21
N ASN A 9 -3.18 4.60 -8.91
CA ASN A 9 -3.23 5.74 -8.00
C ASN A 9 -2.85 5.35 -6.58
N ASN A 10 -3.30 4.19 -6.13
CA ASN A 10 -3.02 3.72 -4.77
C ASN A 10 -1.55 3.39 -4.58
N ILE A 11 -0.92 2.75 -5.56
CA ILE A 11 0.52 2.49 -5.51
C ILE A 11 1.28 3.81 -5.36
N ARG A 12 0.93 4.79 -6.18
CA ARG A 12 1.57 6.10 -6.15
C ARG A 12 1.36 6.80 -4.81
N LYS A 13 0.13 6.82 -4.31
CA LYS A 13 -0.20 7.45 -3.03
C LYS A 13 0.57 6.83 -1.87
N LEU A 14 0.60 5.50 -1.82
CA LEU A 14 1.30 4.78 -0.76
C LEU A 14 2.79 5.06 -0.81
N ARG A 15 3.37 5.10 -2.02
CA ARG A 15 4.77 5.43 -2.20
C ARG A 15 5.08 6.84 -1.69
N LEU A 16 4.27 7.82 -2.12
CA LEU A 16 4.47 9.21 -1.72
C LEU A 16 4.28 9.40 -0.22
N ASN A 17 3.30 8.71 0.37
CA ASN A 17 3.08 8.77 1.82
C ASN A 17 4.27 8.25 2.62
N ARG A 18 5.04 7.35 2.05
CA ARG A 18 6.28 6.85 2.67
C ARG A 18 7.50 7.72 2.35
N GLY A 19 7.34 8.76 1.57
CA GLY A 19 8.45 9.63 1.18
C GLY A 19 9.42 8.97 0.21
N LEU A 20 8.97 7.96 -0.54
CA LEU A 20 9.82 7.23 -1.48
C LEU A 20 9.68 7.78 -2.89
N ASN A 21 10.79 7.79 -3.63
CA ASN A 21 10.73 7.99 -5.07
C ASN A 21 10.53 6.65 -5.77
N GLN A 22 10.31 6.68 -7.09
CA GLN A 22 10.07 5.46 -7.86
C GLN A 22 11.27 4.50 -7.83
N ALA A 23 12.48 5.04 -7.87
CA ALA A 23 13.70 4.22 -7.84
C ALA A 23 13.85 3.50 -6.49
N GLU A 24 13.52 4.19 -5.40
CA GLU A 24 13.58 3.60 -4.07
C GLU A 24 12.58 2.47 -3.89
N LEU A 25 11.35 2.67 -4.36
CA LEU A 25 10.34 1.61 -4.32
C LEU A 25 10.76 0.44 -5.21
N ALA A 26 11.27 0.71 -6.39
CA ALA A 26 11.75 -0.32 -7.31
C ALA A 26 12.84 -1.16 -6.66
N ASN A 27 13.80 -0.52 -6.02
CA ASN A 27 14.89 -1.20 -5.32
C ASN A 27 14.36 -2.08 -4.18
N ALA A 28 13.41 -1.59 -3.42
CA ALA A 28 12.81 -2.35 -2.31
C ALA A 28 12.09 -3.61 -2.79
N LEU A 29 11.48 -3.55 -3.97
CA LEU A 29 10.71 -4.67 -4.53
C LEU A 29 11.53 -5.55 -5.49
N GLY A 30 12.78 -5.16 -5.79
CA GLY A 30 13.63 -5.91 -6.70
C GLY A 30 13.21 -5.80 -8.17
N VAL A 31 12.63 -4.68 -8.56
CA VAL A 31 12.20 -4.42 -9.95
C VAL A 31 12.87 -3.14 -10.45
N SER A 32 12.69 -2.84 -11.74
CA SER A 32 13.24 -1.62 -12.33
C SER A 32 12.36 -0.40 -12.02
N LYS A 33 12.96 0.77 -12.05
CA LYS A 33 12.22 2.04 -11.95
C LYS A 33 11.15 2.14 -13.04
N GLN A 34 11.47 1.68 -14.25
CA GLN A 34 10.53 1.68 -15.36
C GLN A 34 9.29 0.83 -15.05
N THR A 35 9.47 -0.28 -14.34
CA THR A 35 8.36 -1.13 -13.91
C THR A 35 7.42 -0.35 -13.00
N ILE A 36 7.96 0.35 -12.00
CA ILE A 36 7.14 1.17 -11.11
C ILE A 36 6.41 2.26 -11.89
N SER A 37 7.12 2.94 -12.79
CA SER A 37 6.52 3.98 -13.62
C SER A 37 5.36 3.44 -14.46
N ASN A 38 5.54 2.26 -15.05
CA ASN A 38 4.48 1.62 -15.84
C ASN A 38 3.26 1.29 -14.99
N TRP A 39 3.46 0.82 -13.76
CA TRP A 39 2.35 0.55 -12.85
C TRP A 39 1.60 1.83 -12.47
N GLU A 40 2.32 2.88 -12.13
CA GLU A 40 1.73 4.16 -11.69
C GLU A 40 1.06 4.92 -12.82
N ASN A 41 1.52 4.73 -14.06
CA ASN A 41 0.92 5.34 -15.23
C ASN A 41 -0.17 4.46 -15.89
N ASN A 42 -0.48 3.34 -15.27
CA ASN A 42 -1.49 2.38 -15.76
C ASN A 42 -1.16 1.84 -17.16
N ASN A 43 0.12 1.76 -17.51
CA ASN A 43 0.57 1.18 -18.79
C ASN A 43 0.63 -0.34 -18.73
N ILE A 44 1.10 -0.87 -17.60
CA ILE A 44 1.22 -2.30 -17.32
C ILE A 44 0.79 -2.50 -15.88
N GLN A 45 0.14 -3.62 -15.61
CA GLN A 45 -0.28 -3.94 -14.25
C GLN A 45 0.70 -4.85 -13.53
N PRO A 46 0.81 -4.74 -12.20
CA PRO A 46 1.60 -5.70 -11.44
C PRO A 46 1.06 -7.12 -11.62
N SER A 47 1.95 -8.09 -11.65
CA SER A 47 1.56 -9.49 -11.55
C SER A 47 0.94 -9.76 -10.17
N ILE A 48 0.29 -10.91 -10.02
CA ILE A 48 -0.27 -11.32 -8.72
C ILE A 48 0.84 -11.37 -7.67
N ASP A 49 2.00 -11.91 -8.01
CA ASP A 49 3.14 -11.98 -7.09
C ASP A 49 3.57 -10.58 -6.64
N MET A 50 3.65 -9.64 -7.57
CA MET A 50 4.03 -8.28 -7.26
C MET A 50 2.96 -7.55 -6.45
N LEU A 51 1.69 -7.85 -6.72
CA LEU A 51 0.57 -7.31 -5.94
C LEU A 51 0.67 -7.76 -4.48
N LEU A 52 0.99 -9.02 -4.24
CA LEU A 52 1.20 -9.54 -2.89
C LEU A 52 2.40 -8.89 -2.22
N GLN A 53 3.49 -8.66 -2.94
CA GLN A 53 4.66 -7.98 -2.40
C GLN A 53 4.37 -6.52 -2.05
N LEU A 54 3.60 -5.82 -2.89
CA LEU A 54 3.15 -4.46 -2.62
C LEU A 54 2.30 -4.41 -1.36
N SER A 55 1.38 -5.36 -1.23
CA SER A 55 0.53 -5.49 -0.05
C SER A 55 1.37 -5.62 1.23
N LYS A 56 2.36 -6.49 1.20
CA LYS A 56 3.26 -6.69 2.34
C LYS A 56 4.12 -5.47 2.62
N PHE A 57 4.69 -4.89 1.58
CA PHE A 57 5.59 -3.74 1.72
C PHE A 57 4.86 -2.54 2.34
N PHE A 58 3.67 -2.26 1.88
CA PHE A 58 2.88 -1.13 2.36
C PHE A 58 1.99 -1.47 3.57
N SER A 59 1.96 -2.72 3.99
CA SER A 59 1.12 -3.19 5.11
C SER A 59 -0.35 -2.87 4.92
N VAL A 60 -0.84 -3.07 3.70
CA VAL A 60 -2.26 -2.92 3.35
C VAL A 60 -2.74 -4.21 2.69
N SER A 61 -4.06 -4.41 2.67
CA SER A 61 -4.63 -5.57 1.98
C SER A 61 -4.55 -5.41 0.46
N THR A 62 -4.61 -6.52 -0.26
CA THR A 62 -4.72 -6.47 -1.72
C THR A 62 -6.04 -5.80 -2.14
N ASP A 63 -7.10 -6.01 -1.37
CA ASP A 63 -8.39 -5.34 -1.62
C ASP A 63 -8.24 -3.82 -1.51
N CYS A 64 -7.49 -3.35 -0.52
CA CYS A 64 -7.20 -1.92 -0.36
C CYS A 64 -6.43 -1.37 -1.56
N LEU A 65 -5.42 -2.09 -2.02
CA LEU A 65 -4.64 -1.70 -3.20
C LEU A 65 -5.53 -1.60 -4.44
N LEU A 66 -6.46 -2.54 -4.59
CA LEU A 66 -7.35 -2.62 -5.75
C LEU A 66 -8.55 -1.68 -5.65
N GLY A 67 -8.71 -0.99 -4.52
CA GLY A 67 -9.84 -0.11 -4.32
C GLY A 67 -11.16 -0.83 -4.12
N LEU A 68 -11.12 -2.09 -3.70
CA LEU A 68 -12.32 -2.91 -3.45
C LEU A 68 -12.87 -2.71 -2.06
N ASP A 69 -12.11 -2.05 -1.20
CA ASP A 69 -12.41 -1.96 0.22
C ASP A 69 -12.25 -0.52 0.68
N ASP A 70 -13.30 0.05 1.25
CA ASP A 70 -13.28 1.39 1.82
C ASP A 70 -12.59 1.42 3.18
N ILE A 71 -12.36 0.25 3.78
CA ILE A 71 -11.72 0.13 5.08
C ILE A 71 -10.21 0.00 4.88
N LYS A 72 -9.46 0.85 5.56
CA LYS A 72 -8.00 0.77 5.56
C LYS A 72 -7.56 -0.09 6.72
N TYR A 73 -6.74 -1.09 6.43
CA TYR A 73 -6.19 -1.99 7.42
C TYR A 73 -4.73 -1.64 7.70
N VAL A 74 -4.37 -1.74 8.96
CA VAL A 74 -2.97 -1.64 9.37
C VAL A 74 -2.56 -3.00 9.88
N GLN A 75 -1.44 -3.52 9.36
CA GLN A 75 -0.91 -4.79 9.87
C GLN A 75 -0.30 -4.55 11.25
N VAL A 76 -0.86 -5.22 12.26
CA VAL A 76 -0.48 -5.01 13.65
C VAL A 76 0.26 -6.19 14.27
N SER A 77 0.54 -7.24 13.49
CA SER A 77 1.16 -8.46 13.98
C SER A 77 2.57 -8.25 14.55
N ASN A 78 3.24 -7.18 14.14
CA ASN A 78 4.59 -6.84 14.61
C ASN A 78 4.61 -5.80 15.73
N LEU A 79 3.45 -5.40 16.21
CA LEU A 79 3.34 -4.37 17.25
C LEU A 79 3.34 -5.00 18.64
N SER A 80 3.93 -4.31 19.58
CA SER A 80 3.83 -4.70 20.99
C SER A 80 2.43 -4.45 21.53
N ASP A 81 2.08 -5.06 22.64
CA ASP A 81 0.79 -4.84 23.30
C ASP A 81 0.60 -3.37 23.66
N GLU A 82 1.67 -2.70 24.09
CA GLU A 82 1.63 -1.27 24.39
C GLU A 82 1.30 -0.44 23.16
N GLN A 83 1.93 -0.75 22.03
CA GLN A 83 1.66 -0.06 20.76
C GLN A 83 0.23 -0.30 20.30
N LEU A 84 -0.28 -1.54 20.42
CA LEU A 84 -1.66 -1.86 20.07
C LEU A 84 -2.65 -1.10 20.96
N SER A 85 -2.39 -1.01 22.24
CA SER A 85 -3.24 -0.25 23.18
C SER A 85 -3.28 1.22 22.83
N HIS A 86 -2.13 1.78 22.45
CA HIS A 86 -2.05 3.18 22.03
C HIS A 86 -2.86 3.46 20.77
N ILE A 87 -2.75 2.57 19.77
CA ILE A 87 -3.53 2.69 18.53
C ILE A 87 -5.02 2.56 18.84
N GLN A 88 -5.41 1.62 19.68
CA GLN A 88 -6.81 1.43 20.06
C GLN A 88 -7.37 2.68 20.74
N GLN A 89 -6.57 3.31 21.60
CA GLN A 89 -6.97 4.54 22.28
C GLN A 89 -7.24 5.68 21.26
N ILE A 90 -6.38 5.81 20.25
CA ILE A 90 -6.56 6.81 19.20
C ILE A 90 -7.85 6.53 18.42
N ILE A 91 -8.11 5.27 18.08
CA ILE A 91 -9.34 4.89 17.37
C ILE A 91 -10.57 5.23 18.23
N ASP A 92 -10.54 4.89 19.52
CA ASP A 92 -11.65 5.17 20.43
C ASP A 92 -11.91 6.66 20.55
N ASP A 93 -10.86 7.48 20.61
CA ASP A 93 -10.97 8.93 20.66
C ASP A 93 -11.60 9.52 19.41
N ILE A 94 -11.28 8.94 18.25
CA ILE A 94 -11.84 9.38 16.97
C ILE A 94 -13.34 9.03 16.86
N LEU A 95 -13.72 7.86 17.39
CA LEU A 95 -15.09 7.35 17.27
C LEU A 95 -16.07 7.95 18.31
N LYS A 96 -15.57 8.74 19.22
CA LYS A 96 -16.46 9.42 20.22
C LYS A 96 -17.32 10.49 19.54
#